data_9af1001cca7aecd16b49ee9852a0dccd
#
_entry.id   9af1001cca7aecd16b49ee9852a0dccd
#
_cell.length_a   1.000
_cell.length_b   1.000
_cell.length_c   1.000
_cell.angle_alpha   90.00
_cell.angle_beta   90.00
_cell.angle_gamma   90.00
#
_symmetry.space_group_name_H-M   'P 1'
#
loop_
_entity.id
_entity.type
_entity.pdbx_description
1 polymer ?
#
loop_
_entity_poly.entity_id
_entity_poly.type
_entity_poly.pdbx_seq_one_letter_code
_entity_poly.pdbx_strand_id
1 'polypeptide(L)'
;MIEFVFKSFVCLFVFYIFFDLFLAKENIPQFKRYYLLFVLLFSFVIPLIKIKVSSTILPVLNFNISHLQVQEKNNITDLASQGGSSFQLAWLFYAFYTLIGLLLFIRFLINIFRLIRLRKNNPVENINGIKIVLTKQKILPYSFLNSVFVNKKEYENGKISSELLRHELAHIKQKHSLDILVLELVQIIYWFNPLIFFYKRAIRLNHEYLADSFVLNSNVALVDYQNQLINVVFRNNTTYLASNFNYLLVKKRIIMMTKTKSKSIGYKIALIPVLTALLFNFISCNKELMVASSNPEPWWTSVALKHDINLHAYNGFNTLVEMGSTNSIDNKIVTLEDAIFIIKQSSDKYLIIRSPLAYHNLTTKMIEGKEGTFEIYSFNSSDLKPIEKYSLQNFKYQVSE
;
A
#
# COMPACT_ATOMS: atom_id res chain seq x y z
N MET A 1 -6.27 4.33 2.47
CA MET A 1 -5.34 5.16 1.68
C MET A 1 -4.05 5.47 2.44
N ILE A 2 -4.10 5.98 3.67
CA ILE A 2 -2.92 6.32 4.50
C ILE A 2 -2.01 5.09 4.69
N GLU A 3 -2.56 3.93 4.99
CA GLU A 3 -1.79 2.68 5.13
C GLU A 3 -1.03 2.31 3.86
N PHE A 4 -1.65 2.43 2.69
CA PHE A 4 -0.99 2.19 1.41
C PHE A 4 0.19 3.13 1.18
N VAL A 5 -0.02 4.43 1.41
CA VAL A 5 1.03 5.44 1.27
C VAL A 5 2.18 5.17 2.23
N PHE A 6 1.88 4.84 3.48
CA PHE A 6 2.89 4.53 4.49
C PHE A 6 3.70 3.27 4.12
N LYS A 7 3.03 2.18 3.71
CA LYS A 7 3.68 0.95 3.27
C LYS A 7 4.59 1.19 2.05
N SER A 8 4.10 1.95 1.04
CA SER A 8 4.91 2.33 -0.13
C SER A 8 6.11 3.18 0.25
N PHE A 9 5.95 4.12 1.20
CA PHE A 9 7.04 4.95 1.70
C PHE A 9 8.12 4.10 2.39
N VAL A 10 7.73 3.17 3.26
CA VAL A 10 8.66 2.25 3.95
C VAL A 10 9.43 1.40 2.94
N CYS A 11 8.74 0.83 1.93
CA CYS A 11 9.40 0.09 0.86
C CYS A 11 10.46 0.92 0.13
N LEU A 12 10.07 2.10 -0.36
CA LEU A 12 10.98 3.01 -1.06
C LEU A 12 12.17 3.38 -0.19
N PHE A 13 11.95 3.67 1.10
CA PHE A 13 12.98 4.06 2.04
C PHE A 13 14.01 2.96 2.25
N VAL A 14 13.56 1.74 2.57
CA VAL A 14 14.45 0.61 2.83
C VAL A 14 15.26 0.24 1.59
N PHE A 15 14.65 0.17 0.42
CA PHE A 15 15.36 -0.11 -0.82
C PHE A 15 16.32 1.01 -1.23
N TYR A 16 15.98 2.28 -0.93
CA TYR A 16 16.90 3.39 -1.20
C TYR A 16 18.12 3.33 -0.29
N ILE A 17 17.94 3.06 1.00
CA ILE A 17 19.06 2.86 1.93
C ILE A 17 19.95 1.71 1.47
N PHE A 18 19.34 0.58 1.09
CA PHE A 18 20.12 -0.54 0.55
C PHE A 18 20.93 -0.14 -0.69
N PHE A 19 20.32 0.60 -1.60
CA PHE A 19 21.01 1.13 -2.78
C PHE A 19 22.19 2.03 -2.38
N ASP A 20 21.98 2.98 -1.50
CA ASP A 20 23.00 3.97 -1.12
C ASP A 20 24.19 3.32 -0.41
N LEU A 21 23.92 2.39 0.51
CA LEU A 21 24.97 1.71 1.30
C LEU A 21 25.76 0.68 0.48
N PHE A 22 25.08 -0.14 -0.32
CA PHE A 22 25.68 -1.32 -0.96
C PHE A 22 25.97 -1.15 -2.46
N LEU A 23 25.10 -0.48 -3.20
CA LEU A 23 25.16 -0.42 -4.65
C LEU A 23 25.69 0.91 -5.19
N ALA A 24 25.41 2.04 -4.54
CA ALA A 24 25.72 3.37 -5.09
C ALA A 24 27.19 3.53 -5.49
N LYS A 25 28.10 2.96 -4.70
CA LYS A 25 29.55 3.05 -4.93
C LYS A 25 30.08 2.00 -5.89
N GLU A 26 29.32 1.01 -6.33
CA GLU A 26 29.79 -0.07 -7.22
C GLU A 26 29.77 0.34 -8.68
N ASN A 27 30.71 -0.18 -9.50
CA ASN A 27 30.75 0.09 -10.93
C ASN A 27 29.94 -0.95 -11.72
N ILE A 28 28.60 -0.90 -11.58
CA ILE A 28 27.61 -1.74 -12.28
C ILE A 28 26.43 -0.91 -12.75
N PRO A 29 26.63 0.07 -13.62
CA PRO A 29 25.59 1.05 -13.93
C PRO A 29 24.35 0.44 -14.60
N GLN A 30 24.48 -0.63 -15.41
CA GLN A 30 23.34 -1.30 -16.02
C GLN A 30 22.45 -1.96 -14.96
N PHE A 31 23.04 -2.69 -14.02
CA PHE A 31 22.28 -3.32 -12.93
C PHE A 31 21.59 -2.28 -12.05
N LYS A 32 22.30 -1.18 -11.68
CA LYS A 32 21.73 -0.08 -10.92
C LYS A 32 20.50 0.53 -11.58
N ARG A 33 20.51 0.70 -12.92
CA ARG A 33 19.37 1.21 -13.67
C ARG A 33 18.15 0.34 -13.49
N TYR A 34 18.28 -0.96 -13.75
CA TYR A 34 17.16 -1.90 -13.60
C TYR A 34 16.70 -2.03 -12.15
N TYR A 35 17.63 -2.04 -11.20
CA TYR A 35 17.32 -2.06 -9.78
C TYR A 35 16.48 -0.85 -9.36
N LEU A 36 16.92 0.37 -9.67
CA LEU A 36 16.22 1.58 -9.26
C LEU A 36 14.82 1.69 -9.90
N LEU A 37 14.69 1.34 -11.18
CA LEU A 37 13.38 1.34 -11.86
C LEU A 37 12.46 0.24 -11.32
N PHE A 38 13.00 -0.98 -11.13
CA PHE A 38 12.24 -2.09 -10.57
C PHE A 38 11.72 -1.77 -9.18
N VAL A 39 12.60 -1.32 -8.28
CA VAL A 39 12.23 -0.98 -6.91
C VAL A 39 11.19 0.13 -6.85
N LEU A 40 11.34 1.15 -7.70
CA LEU A 40 10.37 2.23 -7.79
C LEU A 40 8.96 1.69 -8.10
N LEU A 41 8.83 0.85 -9.13
CA LEU A 41 7.54 0.25 -9.50
C LEU A 41 7.05 -0.76 -8.47
N PHE A 42 7.95 -1.61 -7.98
CA PHE A 42 7.65 -2.68 -7.03
C PHE A 42 7.13 -2.14 -5.69
N SER A 43 7.67 -1.01 -5.21
CA SER A 43 7.21 -0.35 -3.98
C SER A 43 5.75 0.12 -4.04
N PHE A 44 5.17 0.26 -5.24
CA PHE A 44 3.75 0.57 -5.40
C PHE A 44 2.88 -0.66 -5.58
N VAL A 45 3.45 -1.76 -6.06
CA VAL A 45 2.72 -3.00 -6.29
C VAL A 45 2.57 -3.81 -4.99
N ILE A 46 3.63 -3.90 -4.18
CA ILE A 46 3.62 -4.67 -2.92
C ILE A 46 2.43 -4.34 -2.01
N PRO A 47 2.12 -3.08 -1.68
CA PRO A 47 1.03 -2.77 -0.76
C PRO A 47 -0.37 -3.09 -1.31
N LEU A 48 -0.50 -3.35 -2.62
CA LEU A 48 -1.77 -3.75 -3.24
C LEU A 48 -2.06 -5.24 -3.02
N ILE A 49 -1.02 -6.05 -2.79
CA ILE A 49 -1.14 -7.49 -2.59
C ILE A 49 -1.43 -7.75 -1.12
N LYS A 50 -2.67 -8.17 -0.81
CA LYS A 50 -3.09 -8.57 0.54
C LYS A 50 -3.11 -10.10 0.61
N ILE A 51 -2.23 -10.69 1.41
CA ILE A 51 -2.22 -12.12 1.68
C ILE A 51 -2.92 -12.35 3.02
N LYS A 52 -4.03 -13.07 3.00
CA LYS A 52 -4.69 -13.56 4.20
C LYS A 52 -3.91 -14.80 4.67
N VAL A 53 -3.10 -14.63 5.71
CA VAL A 53 -2.44 -15.77 6.36
C VAL A 53 -3.34 -16.23 7.49
N SER A 54 -4.00 -17.38 7.33
CA SER A 54 -4.63 -18.11 8.42
C SER A 54 -3.51 -18.59 9.35
N SER A 55 -3.22 -17.84 10.39
CA SER A 55 -2.35 -18.34 11.45
C SER A 55 -3.17 -19.33 12.26
N THR A 56 -2.92 -20.62 12.09
CA THR A 56 -3.19 -21.63 13.11
C THR A 56 -2.32 -21.25 14.32
N ILE A 57 -2.93 -20.53 15.25
CA ILE A 57 -2.26 -20.08 16.46
C ILE A 57 -2.04 -21.34 17.32
N LEU A 58 -0.77 -21.63 17.63
CA LEU A 58 -0.41 -22.42 18.80
C LEU A 58 -1.18 -21.86 20.02
N PRO A 59 -1.69 -22.71 20.93
CA PRO A 59 -2.49 -22.27 22.07
C PRO A 59 -1.62 -21.33 22.93
N VAL A 60 -1.85 -20.04 22.77
CA VAL A 60 -1.31 -19.05 23.69
C VAL A 60 -2.08 -19.23 24.99
N LEU A 61 -1.33 -19.51 26.06
CA LEU A 61 -1.77 -19.55 27.45
C LEU A 61 -2.81 -18.44 27.68
N ASN A 62 -4.04 -18.87 27.95
CA ASN A 62 -5.15 -18.00 28.30
C ASN A 62 -4.83 -17.32 29.63
N PHE A 63 -4.27 -16.14 29.61
CA PHE A 63 -4.41 -15.20 30.70
C PHE A 63 -5.87 -14.69 30.68
N ASN A 64 -6.69 -15.24 31.55
CA ASN A 64 -8.02 -14.76 31.83
C ASN A 64 -7.93 -13.34 32.40
N ILE A 65 -7.98 -12.34 31.52
CA ILE A 65 -8.26 -10.95 31.90
C ILE A 65 -9.79 -10.76 31.85
N SER A 66 -10.50 -11.49 32.71
CA SER A 66 -11.96 -11.40 32.81
C SER A 66 -12.46 -10.24 33.69
N HIS A 67 -11.60 -9.27 34.05
CA HIS A 67 -11.99 -8.16 34.93
C HIS A 67 -11.73 -6.74 34.39
N LEU A 68 -11.46 -6.58 33.09
CA LEU A 68 -11.54 -5.26 32.46
C LEU A 68 -12.70 -5.26 31.48
N GLN A 69 -13.93 -5.29 31.98
CA GLN A 69 -15.07 -4.75 31.24
C GLN A 69 -14.84 -3.26 31.08
N VAL A 70 -14.20 -2.86 29.98
CA VAL A 70 -14.40 -1.51 29.47
C VAL A 70 -15.87 -1.47 29.07
N GLN A 71 -16.68 -0.78 29.89
CA GLN A 71 -18.02 -0.37 29.48
C GLN A 71 -17.87 0.50 28.26
N GLU A 72 -17.96 -0.13 27.10
CA GLU A 72 -18.22 0.57 25.85
C GLU A 72 -19.66 1.08 25.95
N LYS A 73 -19.75 2.27 26.56
CA LYS A 73 -20.97 3.03 26.67
C LYS A 73 -21.46 3.26 25.24
N ASN A 74 -22.55 2.59 24.88
CA ASN A 74 -23.26 2.73 23.61
C ASN A 74 -23.85 4.16 23.48
N ASN A 75 -22.97 5.15 23.33
CA ASN A 75 -23.30 6.51 22.92
C ASN A 75 -22.88 6.76 21.47
N ILE A 76 -22.92 5.70 20.60
CA ILE A 76 -22.53 5.83 19.19
C ILE A 76 -23.71 6.27 18.31
N THR A 77 -24.94 6.17 18.81
CA THR A 77 -26.12 6.57 18.01
C THR A 77 -26.35 8.07 17.93
N ASP A 78 -25.84 8.86 18.88
CA ASP A 78 -26.01 10.32 18.84
C ASP A 78 -24.85 11.07 18.14
N LEU A 79 -23.73 10.40 17.85
CA LEU A 79 -22.62 10.98 17.06
C LEU A 79 -22.78 10.79 15.55
N ALA A 80 -23.69 9.95 15.10
CA ALA A 80 -23.98 9.77 13.68
C ALA A 80 -24.67 11.00 13.05
N SER A 81 -25.27 11.89 13.85
CA SER A 81 -25.84 13.14 13.36
C SER A 81 -24.83 14.30 13.24
N GLN A 82 -23.58 14.13 13.75
CA GLN A 82 -22.49 15.10 13.57
C GLN A 82 -21.47 14.68 12.49
N GLY A 83 -21.75 13.62 11.72
CA GLY A 83 -20.88 13.10 10.67
C GLY A 83 -20.71 14.01 9.43
N GLY A 84 -21.38 15.14 9.37
CA GLY A 84 -21.28 16.09 8.25
C GLY A 84 -19.92 16.77 8.12
N SER A 85 -19.22 17.03 9.20
CA SER A 85 -17.96 17.81 9.17
C SER A 85 -16.73 16.96 8.79
N SER A 86 -16.65 15.72 9.23
CA SER A 86 -15.53 14.83 8.90
C SER A 86 -15.56 14.36 7.44
N PHE A 87 -16.75 14.16 6.88
CA PHE A 87 -16.94 13.82 5.48
C PHE A 87 -16.54 15.00 4.56
N GLN A 88 -16.94 16.23 4.91
CA GLN A 88 -16.56 17.44 4.17
C GLN A 88 -15.05 17.67 4.19
N LEU A 89 -14.38 17.46 5.33
CA LEU A 89 -12.94 17.64 5.46
C LEU A 89 -12.16 16.64 4.59
N ALA A 90 -12.59 15.39 4.52
CA ALA A 90 -11.97 14.37 3.67
C ALA A 90 -12.03 14.76 2.17
N TRP A 91 -13.16 15.26 1.70
CA TRP A 91 -13.31 15.74 0.32
C TRP A 91 -12.38 16.91 -0.01
N LEU A 92 -12.15 17.84 0.93
CA LEU A 92 -11.20 18.94 0.74
C LEU A 92 -9.77 18.43 0.56
N PHE A 93 -9.35 17.42 1.33
CA PHE A 93 -8.04 16.80 1.15
C PHE A 93 -7.89 16.12 -0.22
N TYR A 94 -8.91 15.38 -0.67
CA TYR A 94 -8.89 14.76 -2.00
C TYR A 94 -8.86 15.82 -3.11
N ALA A 95 -9.68 16.87 -2.99
CA ALA A 95 -9.70 17.97 -3.95
C ALA A 95 -8.35 18.68 -4.03
N PHE A 96 -7.72 18.96 -2.89
CA PHE A 96 -6.40 19.58 -2.81
C PHE A 96 -5.31 18.68 -3.43
N TYR A 97 -5.32 17.38 -3.10
CA TYR A 97 -4.37 16.43 -3.67
C TYR A 97 -4.50 16.33 -5.19
N THR A 98 -5.72 16.20 -5.70
CA THR A 98 -5.98 16.10 -7.15
C THR A 98 -5.68 17.40 -7.87
N LEU A 99 -5.95 18.57 -7.26
CA LEU A 99 -5.62 19.87 -7.83
C LEU A 99 -4.11 20.02 -8.04
N ILE A 100 -3.29 19.70 -7.03
CA ILE A 100 -1.83 19.76 -7.16
C ILE A 100 -1.33 18.77 -8.21
N GLY A 101 -1.83 17.54 -8.20
CA GLY A 101 -1.50 16.53 -9.20
C GLY A 101 -1.81 17.00 -10.62
N LEU A 102 -2.98 17.61 -10.83
CA LEU A 102 -3.38 18.17 -12.11
C LEU A 102 -2.48 19.33 -12.56
N LEU A 103 -2.14 20.25 -11.67
CA LEU A 103 -1.22 21.35 -11.97
C LEU A 103 0.17 20.84 -12.39
N LEU A 104 0.70 19.85 -11.68
CA LEU A 104 1.97 19.20 -12.02
C LEU A 104 1.89 18.45 -13.36
N PHE A 105 0.77 17.78 -13.62
CA PHE A 105 0.53 17.09 -14.89
C PHE A 105 0.45 18.07 -16.07
N ILE A 106 -0.26 19.17 -15.92
CA ILE A 106 -0.31 20.23 -16.93
C ILE A 106 1.09 20.79 -17.18
N ARG A 107 1.86 21.10 -16.13
CA ARG A 107 3.26 21.52 -16.25
C ARG A 107 4.12 20.51 -17.01
N PHE A 108 3.94 19.20 -16.73
CA PHE A 108 4.63 18.12 -17.42
C PHE A 108 4.30 18.11 -18.91
N LEU A 109 3.01 18.21 -19.29
CA LEU A 109 2.58 18.30 -20.68
C LEU A 109 3.16 19.52 -21.40
N ILE A 110 3.10 20.69 -20.76
CA ILE A 110 3.69 21.93 -21.31
C ILE A 110 5.19 21.73 -21.61
N ASN A 111 5.95 21.08 -20.72
CA ASN A 111 7.36 20.81 -20.94
C ASN A 111 7.60 19.88 -22.13
N ILE A 112 6.81 18.81 -22.26
CA ILE A 112 6.88 17.90 -23.43
C ILE A 112 6.53 18.65 -24.72
N PHE A 113 5.41 19.39 -24.72
CA PHE A 113 5.01 20.16 -25.91
C PHE A 113 6.05 21.19 -26.31
N ARG A 114 6.73 21.83 -25.34
CA ARG A 114 7.84 22.76 -25.60
C ARG A 114 9.00 22.06 -26.33
N LEU A 115 9.39 20.87 -25.91
CA LEU A 115 10.47 20.10 -26.56
C LEU A 115 10.07 19.64 -27.97
N ILE A 116 8.83 19.18 -28.14
CA ILE A 116 8.30 18.79 -29.45
C ILE A 116 8.26 20.02 -30.40
N ARG A 117 7.78 21.16 -29.90
CA ARG A 117 7.73 22.41 -30.67
C ARG A 117 9.14 22.90 -31.03
N LEU A 118 10.10 22.80 -30.09
CA LEU A 118 11.49 23.16 -30.35
C LEU A 118 12.09 22.32 -31.49
N ARG A 119 11.81 21.00 -31.50
CA ARG A 119 12.22 20.13 -32.60
C ARG A 119 11.55 20.48 -33.93
N LYS A 120 10.24 20.82 -33.91
CA LYS A 120 9.47 21.12 -35.12
C LYS A 120 9.89 22.44 -35.77
N ASN A 121 10.27 23.43 -34.94
CA ASN A 121 10.55 24.79 -35.39
C ASN A 121 12.02 25.06 -35.73
N ASN A 122 12.91 24.06 -35.66
CA ASN A 122 14.32 24.24 -35.91
C ASN A 122 14.78 23.27 -37.01
N PRO A 123 15.83 23.63 -37.79
CA PRO A 123 16.43 22.72 -38.77
C PRO A 123 16.90 21.43 -38.14
N VAL A 124 16.68 20.33 -38.83
CA VAL A 124 17.02 18.98 -38.33
C VAL A 124 17.93 18.34 -39.37
N GLU A 125 19.13 17.94 -38.96
CA GLU A 125 20.03 17.10 -39.72
C GLU A 125 19.86 15.65 -39.24
N ASN A 126 19.93 14.70 -40.21
CA ASN A 126 19.83 13.28 -39.87
C ASN A 126 21.19 12.64 -40.12
N ILE A 127 21.88 12.24 -39.04
CA ILE A 127 23.18 11.58 -39.10
C ILE A 127 23.02 10.17 -38.51
N ASN A 128 23.19 9.15 -39.34
CA ASN A 128 23.08 7.74 -38.93
C ASN A 128 21.77 7.40 -38.19
N GLY A 129 20.63 7.95 -38.65
CA GLY A 129 19.31 7.70 -38.04
C GLY A 129 19.00 8.52 -36.81
N ILE A 130 19.90 9.41 -36.39
CA ILE A 130 19.73 10.31 -35.27
C ILE A 130 19.44 11.70 -35.77
N LYS A 131 18.47 12.36 -35.13
CA LYS A 131 18.05 13.71 -35.49
C LYS A 131 18.80 14.73 -34.66
N ILE A 132 19.64 15.52 -35.29
CA ILE A 132 20.33 16.65 -34.68
C ILE A 132 19.53 17.91 -34.97
N VAL A 133 19.01 18.52 -33.92
CA VAL A 133 18.17 19.74 -33.97
C VAL A 133 19.05 20.96 -33.73
N LEU A 134 19.20 21.81 -34.74
CA LEU A 134 20.06 23.00 -34.72
C LEU A 134 19.30 24.20 -34.19
N THR A 135 19.46 24.48 -32.91
CA THR A 135 18.75 25.61 -32.25
C THR A 135 19.59 26.91 -32.25
N LYS A 136 18.89 28.03 -32.33
CA LYS A 136 19.55 29.36 -32.22
C LYS A 136 19.87 29.71 -30.74
N GLN A 137 19.29 29.00 -29.77
CA GLN A 137 19.51 29.26 -28.34
C GLN A 137 20.93 28.80 -27.95
N LYS A 138 21.58 29.59 -27.08
CA LYS A 138 22.87 29.21 -26.48
C LYS A 138 22.60 28.16 -25.39
N ILE A 139 22.67 26.89 -25.75
CA ILE A 139 22.43 25.75 -24.86
C ILE A 139 23.60 24.78 -24.92
N LEU A 140 23.82 24.05 -23.85
CA LEU A 140 24.65 22.85 -23.90
C LEU A 140 23.94 21.77 -24.73
N PRO A 141 24.67 20.93 -25.46
CA PRO A 141 24.11 19.75 -26.07
C PRO A 141 23.31 18.93 -25.04
N TYR A 142 22.12 18.50 -25.42
CA TYR A 142 21.31 17.56 -24.63
C TYR A 142 20.47 16.70 -25.57
N SER A 143 20.10 15.53 -25.08
CA SER A 143 19.28 14.55 -25.82
C SER A 143 17.88 14.41 -25.23
N PHE A 144 16.88 14.26 -26.10
CA PHE A 144 15.51 13.90 -25.70
C PHE A 144 14.89 12.97 -26.76
N LEU A 145 14.37 11.81 -26.31
CA LEU A 145 13.86 10.72 -27.14
C LEU A 145 14.89 10.34 -28.23
N ASN A 146 14.58 10.62 -29.50
CA ASN A 146 15.43 10.30 -30.65
C ASN A 146 16.05 11.56 -31.29
N SER A 147 16.34 12.59 -30.48
CA SER A 147 16.88 13.85 -30.99
C SER A 147 17.94 14.42 -30.06
N VAL A 148 19.05 14.91 -30.63
CA VAL A 148 20.07 15.71 -29.94
C VAL A 148 19.83 17.18 -30.27
N PHE A 149 19.77 18.04 -29.26
CA PHE A 149 19.61 19.47 -29.42
C PHE A 149 20.97 20.15 -29.20
N VAL A 150 21.39 20.94 -30.19
CA VAL A 150 22.67 21.61 -30.14
C VAL A 150 22.54 23.08 -30.59
N ASN A 151 23.44 23.93 -30.13
CA ASN A 151 23.52 25.29 -30.63
C ASN A 151 24.05 25.28 -32.06
N LYS A 152 23.33 25.89 -33.03
CA LYS A 152 23.65 25.92 -34.44
C LYS A 152 25.05 26.47 -34.69
N LYS A 153 25.40 27.65 -34.14
CA LYS A 153 26.69 28.31 -34.32
C LYS A 153 27.87 27.49 -33.79
N GLU A 154 27.70 26.84 -32.65
CA GLU A 154 28.76 26.01 -32.05
C GLU A 154 28.98 24.73 -32.84
N TYR A 155 27.91 24.14 -33.38
CA TYR A 155 27.96 22.96 -34.24
C TYR A 155 28.66 23.25 -35.58
N GLU A 156 28.21 24.27 -36.30
CA GLU A 156 28.80 24.69 -37.58
C GLU A 156 30.28 25.10 -37.47
N ASN A 157 30.65 25.70 -36.34
CA ASN A 157 32.05 26.11 -36.07
C ASN A 157 32.92 24.98 -35.50
N GLY A 158 32.44 23.73 -35.43
CA GLY A 158 33.19 22.58 -34.92
C GLY A 158 33.59 22.68 -33.45
N LYS A 159 32.86 23.54 -32.65
CA LYS A 159 33.16 23.73 -31.21
C LYS A 159 32.59 22.62 -30.33
N ILE A 160 31.73 21.77 -30.86
CA ILE A 160 31.16 20.63 -30.17
C ILE A 160 32.02 19.41 -30.47
N SER A 161 32.63 18.85 -29.46
CA SER A 161 33.50 17.70 -29.60
C SER A 161 32.74 16.41 -29.96
N SER A 162 33.43 15.49 -30.63
CA SER A 162 32.87 14.18 -31.00
C SER A 162 32.50 13.33 -29.81
N GLU A 163 33.25 13.46 -28.70
CA GLU A 163 33.01 12.75 -27.43
C GLU A 163 31.71 13.22 -26.77
N LEU A 164 31.44 14.53 -26.82
CA LEU A 164 30.22 15.11 -26.27
C LEU A 164 28.99 14.65 -27.09
N LEU A 165 29.10 14.63 -28.41
CA LEU A 165 28.04 14.08 -29.26
C LEU A 165 27.81 12.59 -29.02
N ARG A 166 28.88 11.81 -28.82
CA ARG A 166 28.78 10.39 -28.48
C ARG A 166 28.12 10.16 -27.12
N HIS A 167 28.38 11.04 -26.17
CA HIS A 167 27.74 11.02 -24.88
C HIS A 167 26.20 11.22 -25.01
N GLU A 168 25.78 12.22 -25.78
CA GLU A 168 24.35 12.46 -26.06
C GLU A 168 23.70 11.31 -26.83
N LEU A 169 24.48 10.71 -27.76
CA LEU A 169 24.09 9.52 -28.51
C LEU A 169 23.82 8.32 -27.59
N ALA A 170 24.62 8.14 -26.52
CA ALA A 170 24.42 7.08 -25.57
C ALA A 170 23.05 7.21 -24.86
N HIS A 171 22.64 8.41 -24.49
CA HIS A 171 21.33 8.67 -23.90
C HIS A 171 20.18 8.27 -24.84
N ILE A 172 20.32 8.53 -26.13
CA ILE A 172 19.32 8.14 -27.13
C ILE A 172 19.28 6.61 -27.29
N LYS A 173 20.45 5.98 -27.56
CA LYS A 173 20.53 4.53 -27.76
C LYS A 173 20.02 3.73 -26.60
N GLN A 174 20.28 4.20 -25.38
CA GLN A 174 19.84 3.56 -24.15
C GLN A 174 18.44 4.02 -23.68
N LYS A 175 17.78 4.90 -24.44
CA LYS A 175 16.41 5.37 -24.18
C LYS A 175 16.22 5.99 -22.77
N HIS A 176 17.24 6.70 -22.27
CA HIS A 176 17.21 7.30 -20.93
C HIS A 176 16.04 8.28 -20.73
N SER A 177 15.58 8.92 -21.82
CA SER A 177 14.42 9.82 -21.78
C SER A 177 13.15 9.12 -21.32
N LEU A 178 12.96 7.83 -21.62
CA LEU A 178 11.79 7.07 -21.17
C LEU A 178 11.81 6.86 -19.66
N ASP A 179 12.98 6.54 -19.09
CA ASP A 179 13.13 6.39 -17.64
C ASP A 179 12.76 7.70 -16.92
N ILE A 180 13.20 8.84 -17.47
CA ILE A 180 12.89 10.16 -16.90
C ILE A 180 11.41 10.48 -17.03
N LEU A 181 10.75 10.13 -18.15
CA LEU A 181 9.31 10.33 -18.31
C LEU A 181 8.51 9.52 -17.29
N VAL A 182 8.88 8.25 -17.06
CA VAL A 182 8.27 7.41 -16.02
C VAL A 182 8.45 8.04 -14.63
N LEU A 183 9.65 8.53 -14.32
CA LEU A 183 9.94 9.21 -13.06
C LEU A 183 9.11 10.48 -12.86
N GLU A 184 8.93 11.29 -13.91
CA GLU A 184 8.09 12.49 -13.85
C GLU A 184 6.62 12.11 -13.57
N LEU A 185 6.10 11.05 -14.21
CA LEU A 185 4.75 10.55 -13.95
C LEU A 185 4.58 10.04 -12.51
N VAL A 186 5.55 9.26 -12.03
CA VAL A 186 5.55 8.80 -10.63
C VAL A 186 5.62 9.99 -9.67
N GLN A 187 6.44 11.00 -9.98
CA GLN A 187 6.56 12.21 -9.17
C GLN A 187 5.25 13.02 -9.13
N ILE A 188 4.44 13.02 -10.17
CA ILE A 188 3.13 13.67 -10.18
C ILE A 188 2.16 12.97 -9.23
N ILE A 189 2.17 11.65 -9.21
CA ILE A 189 1.30 10.86 -8.33
C ILE A 189 1.76 10.98 -6.87
N TYR A 190 3.06 10.91 -6.62
CA TYR A 190 3.66 10.94 -5.27
C TYR A 190 4.42 12.25 -5.00
N TRP A 191 3.84 13.37 -5.40
CA TRP A 191 4.46 14.69 -5.31
C TRP A 191 4.88 15.07 -3.88
N PHE A 192 4.16 14.56 -2.88
CA PHE A 192 4.42 14.79 -1.45
C PHE A 192 5.55 13.92 -0.89
N ASN A 193 6.01 12.89 -1.62
CA ASN A 193 7.04 11.95 -1.14
C ASN A 193 8.46 12.43 -1.49
N PRO A 194 9.27 12.85 -0.50
CA PRO A 194 10.63 13.34 -0.76
C PRO A 194 11.57 12.28 -1.32
N LEU A 195 11.31 10.99 -1.08
CA LEU A 195 12.17 9.90 -1.58
C LEU A 195 12.23 9.87 -3.10
N ILE A 196 11.17 10.28 -3.80
CA ILE A 196 11.16 10.33 -5.27
C ILE A 196 12.25 11.26 -5.82
N PHE A 197 12.56 12.35 -5.13
CA PHE A 197 13.67 13.24 -5.52
C PHE A 197 15.03 12.55 -5.41
N PHE A 198 15.23 11.74 -4.39
CA PHE A 198 16.47 10.98 -4.22
C PHE A 198 16.61 9.89 -5.29
N TYR A 199 15.54 9.16 -5.59
CA TYR A 199 15.51 8.19 -6.70
C TYR A 199 15.79 8.87 -8.03
N LYS A 200 15.16 10.00 -8.33
CA LYS A 200 15.36 10.78 -9.55
C LYS A 200 16.83 11.22 -9.70
N ARG A 201 17.45 11.68 -8.60
CA ARG A 201 18.86 12.05 -8.58
C ARG A 201 19.76 10.84 -8.83
N ALA A 202 19.48 9.71 -8.20
CA ALA A 202 20.25 8.47 -8.35
C ALA A 202 20.17 7.92 -9.79
N ILE A 203 18.96 7.90 -10.38
CA ILE A 203 18.73 7.43 -11.75
C ILE A 203 19.44 8.35 -12.76
N ARG A 204 19.29 9.67 -12.62
CA ARG A 204 19.99 10.62 -13.51
C ARG A 204 21.51 10.45 -13.43
N LEU A 205 22.08 10.35 -12.25
CA LEU A 205 23.51 10.12 -12.07
C LEU A 205 23.96 8.78 -12.69
N ASN A 206 23.13 7.75 -12.56
CA ASN A 206 23.42 6.45 -13.16
C ASN A 206 23.35 6.48 -14.70
N HIS A 207 22.46 7.31 -15.29
CA HIS A 207 22.43 7.55 -16.72
C HIS A 207 23.73 8.19 -17.22
N GLU A 208 24.30 9.12 -16.43
CA GLU A 208 25.60 9.71 -16.74
C GLU A 208 26.71 8.64 -16.74
N TYR A 209 26.73 7.73 -15.75
CA TYR A 209 27.70 6.63 -15.72
C TYR A 209 27.59 5.70 -16.94
N LEU A 210 26.36 5.43 -17.38
CA LEU A 210 26.12 4.63 -18.58
C LEU A 210 26.59 5.32 -19.85
N ALA A 211 26.34 6.63 -19.97
CA ALA A 211 26.79 7.42 -21.11
C ALA A 211 28.32 7.56 -21.14
N ASP A 212 28.94 7.78 -19.99
CA ASP A 212 30.40 7.81 -19.87
C ASP A 212 31.04 6.48 -20.27
N SER A 213 30.49 5.37 -19.79
CA SER A 213 30.96 4.03 -20.16
C SER A 213 30.85 3.78 -21.67
N PHE A 214 29.81 4.29 -22.32
CA PHE A 214 29.62 4.17 -23.74
C PHE A 214 30.69 4.96 -24.52
N VAL A 215 31.05 6.17 -24.07
CA VAL A 215 32.11 6.97 -24.68
C VAL A 215 33.47 6.29 -24.53
N LEU A 216 33.80 5.82 -23.33
CA LEU A 216 35.09 5.17 -23.07
C LEU A 216 35.28 3.86 -23.85
N ASN A 217 34.19 3.11 -24.09
CA ASN A 217 34.23 1.91 -24.96
C ASN A 217 34.49 2.21 -26.42
N SER A 218 34.56 3.49 -26.83
CA SER A 218 34.84 3.93 -28.23
C SER A 218 36.29 4.33 -28.43
N ASN A 219 37.24 3.76 -27.66
CA ASN A 219 38.69 4.02 -27.72
C ASN A 219 39.10 5.49 -27.48
N VAL A 220 38.31 6.23 -26.67
CA VAL A 220 38.66 7.57 -26.20
C VAL A 220 39.58 7.47 -25.00
N ALA A 221 40.67 8.26 -24.97
CA ALA A 221 41.55 8.29 -23.83
C ALA A 221 40.83 8.83 -22.57
N LEU A 222 40.93 8.10 -21.45
CA LEU A 222 40.23 8.42 -20.21
C LEU A 222 40.52 9.86 -19.74
N VAL A 223 41.82 10.23 -19.76
CA VAL A 223 42.26 11.54 -19.27
C VAL A 223 41.70 12.67 -20.09
N ASP A 224 41.71 12.52 -21.43
CA ASP A 224 41.20 13.54 -22.36
C ASP A 224 39.69 13.76 -22.15
N TYR A 225 38.94 12.66 -22.02
CA TYR A 225 37.50 12.76 -21.73
C TYR A 225 37.19 13.39 -20.38
N GLN A 226 37.96 13.05 -19.32
CA GLN A 226 37.82 13.68 -18.01
C GLN A 226 38.09 15.17 -18.03
N ASN A 227 39.19 15.59 -18.71
CA ASN A 227 39.52 17.00 -18.92
C ASN A 227 38.42 17.76 -19.65
N GLN A 228 37.85 17.13 -20.69
CA GLN A 228 36.74 17.72 -21.41
C GLN A 228 35.50 17.94 -20.52
N LEU A 229 35.10 16.96 -19.70
CA LEU A 229 34.00 17.12 -18.79
C LEU A 229 34.22 18.26 -17.77
N ILE A 230 35.45 18.36 -17.26
CA ILE A 230 35.84 19.44 -16.35
C ILE A 230 35.72 20.80 -17.07
N ASN A 231 36.24 20.92 -18.31
CA ASN A 231 36.18 22.15 -19.10
C ASN A 231 34.73 22.58 -19.40
N VAL A 232 33.81 21.64 -19.68
CA VAL A 232 32.42 21.94 -19.91
C VAL A 232 31.76 22.55 -18.68
N VAL A 233 32.09 22.05 -17.46
CA VAL A 233 31.58 22.62 -16.20
C VAL A 233 32.11 24.03 -15.96
N PHE A 234 33.43 24.24 -16.15
CA PHE A 234 34.03 25.55 -15.92
C PHE A 234 33.55 26.64 -16.90
N ARG A 235 33.29 26.29 -18.17
CA ARG A 235 32.75 27.23 -19.16
C ARG A 235 31.35 27.74 -18.86
N ASN A 236 30.55 26.96 -18.10
CA ASN A 236 29.11 27.26 -17.90
C ASN A 236 28.78 27.82 -16.52
N ASN A 237 29.78 28.01 -15.65
CA ASN A 237 29.56 28.49 -14.30
C ASN A 237 29.43 30.03 -14.27
N THR A 238 28.21 30.51 -14.43
CA THR A 238 27.86 31.93 -14.24
C THR A 238 27.35 32.26 -12.83
N THR A 239 27.02 31.24 -12.01
CA THR A 239 26.51 31.44 -10.66
C THR A 239 27.17 30.49 -9.67
N TYR A 240 27.66 31.04 -8.54
CA TYR A 240 28.48 30.33 -7.53
C TYR A 240 27.77 29.11 -6.91
N LEU A 241 26.46 29.20 -6.66
CA LEU A 241 25.70 28.09 -6.03
C LEU A 241 25.44 26.92 -7.00
N ALA A 242 25.16 27.20 -8.28
CA ALA A 242 24.98 26.16 -9.30
C ALA A 242 26.29 25.43 -9.60
N SER A 243 27.42 26.12 -9.50
CA SER A 243 28.78 25.61 -9.67
C SER A 243 29.10 24.44 -8.74
N ASN A 244 28.80 24.58 -7.43
CA ASN A 244 29.14 23.58 -6.43
C ASN A 244 28.36 22.24 -6.64
N PHE A 245 27.09 22.30 -7.04
CA PHE A 245 26.29 21.11 -7.31
C PHE A 245 26.80 20.39 -8.58
N ASN A 246 27.10 21.12 -9.64
CA ASN A 246 27.62 20.53 -10.88
C ASN A 246 28.99 19.91 -10.67
N TYR A 247 29.86 20.54 -9.89
CA TYR A 247 31.17 19.98 -9.54
C TYR A 247 31.07 18.63 -8.82
N LEU A 248 30.16 18.50 -7.84
CA LEU A 248 29.97 17.24 -7.11
C LEU A 248 29.48 16.10 -8.03
N LEU A 249 28.63 16.41 -9.01
CA LEU A 249 28.17 15.42 -9.98
C LEU A 249 29.31 14.97 -10.89
N VAL A 250 30.09 15.90 -11.44
CA VAL A 250 31.25 15.57 -12.28
C VAL A 250 32.31 14.80 -11.51
N LYS A 251 32.61 15.19 -10.26
CA LYS A 251 33.51 14.43 -9.39
C LYS A 251 33.08 12.97 -9.22
N LYS A 252 31.77 12.72 -9.01
CA LYS A 252 31.25 11.34 -8.93
C LYS A 252 31.42 10.57 -10.24
N ARG A 253 31.23 11.22 -11.39
CA ARG A 253 31.44 10.61 -12.73
C ARG A 253 32.91 10.22 -12.93
N ILE A 254 33.84 11.13 -12.65
CA ILE A 254 35.29 10.90 -12.78
C ILE A 254 35.72 9.71 -11.91
N ILE A 255 35.30 9.67 -10.63
CA ILE A 255 35.61 8.56 -9.72
C ILE A 255 35.02 7.23 -10.26
N MET A 256 33.81 7.26 -10.83
CA MET A 256 33.19 6.03 -11.32
C MET A 256 33.87 5.48 -12.58
N MET A 257 34.40 6.35 -13.46
CA MET A 257 35.12 5.95 -14.66
C MET A 257 36.43 5.20 -14.34
N THR A 258 37.11 5.56 -13.24
CA THR A 258 38.39 4.93 -12.83
C THR A 258 38.17 3.66 -12.00
N LYS A 259 36.93 3.41 -11.55
CA LYS A 259 36.64 2.32 -10.63
C LYS A 259 36.48 0.98 -11.33
N THR A 260 37.18 -0.04 -10.88
CA THR A 260 37.00 -1.44 -11.31
C THR A 260 35.80 -2.09 -10.61
N LYS A 261 35.28 -3.18 -11.17
CA LYS A 261 34.20 -3.97 -10.54
C LYS A 261 34.74 -4.64 -9.26
N SER A 262 34.01 -4.52 -8.17
CA SER A 262 34.34 -5.18 -6.90
C SER A 262 34.11 -6.70 -6.99
N LYS A 263 35.02 -7.49 -6.42
CA LYS A 263 34.85 -8.95 -6.28
C LYS A 263 33.67 -9.33 -5.38
N SER A 264 33.28 -8.44 -4.48
CA SER A 264 32.19 -8.66 -3.51
C SER A 264 30.78 -8.37 -4.04
N ILE A 265 30.65 -8.10 -5.33
CA ILE A 265 29.37 -7.65 -5.91
C ILE A 265 28.29 -8.74 -5.89
N GLY A 266 28.72 -10.02 -6.02
CA GLY A 266 27.79 -11.15 -6.08
C GLY A 266 26.94 -11.28 -4.82
N TYR A 267 27.54 -11.22 -3.63
CA TYR A 267 26.77 -11.31 -2.39
C TYR A 267 25.84 -10.11 -2.17
N LYS A 268 26.24 -8.91 -2.58
CA LYS A 268 25.39 -7.71 -2.49
C LYS A 268 24.14 -7.84 -3.34
N ILE A 269 24.27 -8.41 -4.53
CA ILE A 269 23.12 -8.70 -5.41
C ILE A 269 22.26 -9.80 -4.81
N ALA A 270 22.85 -10.84 -4.21
CA ALA A 270 22.13 -11.95 -3.58
C ALA A 270 21.31 -11.53 -2.35
N LEU A 271 21.64 -10.42 -1.71
CA LEU A 271 20.84 -9.86 -0.59
C LEU A 271 19.52 -9.24 -1.06
N ILE A 272 19.38 -8.86 -2.34
CA ILE A 272 18.18 -8.17 -2.84
C ILE A 272 16.94 -9.07 -2.76
N PRO A 273 16.92 -10.33 -3.28
CA PRO A 273 15.75 -11.19 -3.14
C PRO A 273 15.40 -11.50 -1.68
N VAL A 274 16.38 -11.61 -0.80
CA VAL A 274 16.14 -11.80 0.65
C VAL A 274 15.44 -10.57 1.22
N LEU A 275 15.93 -9.37 0.93
CA LEU A 275 15.31 -8.12 1.37
C LEU A 275 13.90 -7.95 0.80
N THR A 276 13.69 -8.29 -0.48
CA THR A 276 12.37 -8.22 -1.10
C THR A 276 11.39 -9.19 -0.46
N ALA A 277 11.81 -10.44 -0.15
CA ALA A 277 11.00 -11.43 0.52
C ALA A 277 10.63 -11.00 1.94
N LEU A 278 11.57 -10.45 2.70
CA LEU A 278 11.33 -9.94 4.05
C LEU A 278 10.33 -8.77 4.04
N LEU A 279 10.51 -7.79 3.16
CA LEU A 279 9.59 -6.67 3.02
C LEU A 279 8.22 -7.11 2.54
N PHE A 280 8.16 -8.05 1.61
CA PHE A 280 6.90 -8.61 1.13
C PHE A 280 6.12 -9.27 2.26
N ASN A 281 6.76 -10.13 3.08
CA ASN A 281 6.13 -10.73 4.25
C ASN A 281 5.68 -9.68 5.28
N PHE A 282 6.52 -8.69 5.58
CA PHE A 282 6.20 -7.65 6.56
C PHE A 282 5.04 -6.75 6.13
N ILE A 283 4.98 -6.37 4.87
CA ILE A 283 4.02 -5.38 4.35
C ILE A 283 2.74 -6.03 3.86
N SER A 284 2.82 -7.20 3.22
CA SER A 284 1.68 -7.91 2.64
C SER A 284 0.94 -8.79 3.65
N CYS A 285 1.62 -9.19 4.74
CA CYS A 285 1.02 -9.94 5.83
C CYS A 285 0.16 -9.00 6.68
N ASN A 286 -1.10 -8.80 6.27
CA ASN A 286 -2.11 -8.36 7.20
C ASN A 286 -2.40 -9.55 8.10
N LYS A 287 -1.88 -9.53 9.33
CA LYS A 287 -2.50 -10.24 10.42
C LYS A 287 -3.85 -9.56 10.64
N GLU A 288 -4.87 -9.92 9.89
CA GLU A 288 -6.17 -9.98 10.50
C GLU A 288 -5.92 -10.95 11.65
N LEU A 289 -5.82 -10.45 12.86
CA LEU A 289 -6.27 -11.18 14.01
C LEU A 289 -7.71 -11.54 13.63
N MET A 290 -7.90 -12.65 12.90
CA MET A 290 -9.05 -13.43 13.18
C MET A 290 -8.82 -13.72 14.66
N VAL A 291 -9.45 -12.94 15.52
CA VAL A 291 -10.12 -13.53 16.64
C VAL A 291 -11.01 -14.54 15.93
N ALA A 292 -10.44 -15.72 15.62
CA ALA A 292 -11.23 -16.90 15.52
C ALA A 292 -11.98 -16.80 16.82
N SER A 293 -13.24 -16.44 16.77
CA SER A 293 -14.17 -16.90 17.75
C SER A 293 -14.06 -18.42 17.64
N SER A 294 -13.03 -18.94 18.28
CA SER A 294 -12.83 -20.36 18.50
C SER A 294 -13.80 -20.85 19.59
N ASN A 295 -14.76 -20.01 19.92
CA ASN A 295 -16.01 -20.49 20.42
C ASN A 295 -16.70 -21.11 19.21
N PRO A 296 -16.85 -22.43 19.16
CA PRO A 296 -17.74 -23.06 18.20
C PRO A 296 -19.04 -22.23 18.26
N GLU A 297 -19.60 -21.90 17.10
CA GLU A 297 -20.86 -21.14 17.09
C GLU A 297 -21.76 -21.69 18.16
N PRO A 298 -22.29 -20.85 19.06
CA PRO A 298 -23.06 -21.39 20.18
C PRO A 298 -24.12 -22.34 19.63
N TRP A 299 -24.26 -23.50 20.23
CA TRP A 299 -25.16 -24.58 19.75
C TRP A 299 -26.57 -24.10 19.37
N TRP A 300 -27.03 -23.01 19.97
CA TRP A 300 -28.34 -22.40 19.74
C TRP A 300 -28.43 -21.55 18.48
N THR A 301 -27.33 -21.08 17.89
CA THR A 301 -27.35 -20.28 16.66
C THR A 301 -27.91 -21.08 15.48
N SER A 302 -27.49 -22.34 15.34
CA SER A 302 -28.01 -23.26 14.33
C SER A 302 -29.52 -23.54 14.56
N VAL A 303 -29.95 -23.64 15.81
CA VAL A 303 -31.37 -23.83 16.19
C VAL A 303 -32.17 -22.59 15.88
N ALA A 304 -31.69 -21.40 16.24
CA ALA A 304 -32.38 -20.13 15.96
C ALA A 304 -32.57 -19.91 14.44
N LEU A 305 -31.55 -20.16 13.64
CA LEU A 305 -31.64 -20.10 12.16
C LEU A 305 -32.64 -21.12 11.61
N LYS A 306 -32.66 -22.34 12.15
CA LYS A 306 -33.55 -23.41 11.71
C LYS A 306 -35.03 -23.08 11.96
N HIS A 307 -35.32 -22.32 13.02
CA HIS A 307 -36.69 -21.97 13.41
C HIS A 307 -37.07 -20.53 13.09
N ASP A 308 -36.28 -19.81 12.26
CA ASP A 308 -36.49 -18.40 11.86
C ASP A 308 -36.70 -17.46 13.08
N ILE A 309 -35.91 -17.69 14.15
CA ILE A 309 -35.96 -16.91 15.38
C ILE A 309 -35.02 -15.74 15.25
N ASN A 310 -35.55 -14.51 15.44
CA ASN A 310 -34.76 -13.29 15.33
C ASN A 310 -33.87 -13.10 16.57
N LEU A 311 -32.54 -12.97 16.34
CA LEU A 311 -31.51 -12.92 17.37
C LEU A 311 -31.21 -11.49 17.87
N HIS A 312 -32.07 -10.49 17.59
CA HIS A 312 -31.74 -9.09 17.89
C HIS A 312 -31.73 -8.71 19.39
N ALA A 313 -32.36 -9.49 20.26
CA ALA A 313 -32.34 -9.27 21.71
C ALA A 313 -32.29 -10.62 22.43
N TYR A 314 -31.10 -11.04 22.87
CA TYR A 314 -30.95 -12.29 23.60
C TYR A 314 -29.92 -12.18 24.73
N ASN A 315 -30.15 -12.96 25.79
CA ASN A 315 -29.17 -13.31 26.79
C ASN A 315 -28.87 -14.81 26.68
N GLY A 316 -27.60 -15.19 26.52
CA GLY A 316 -27.21 -16.58 26.31
C GLY A 316 -26.43 -17.15 27.49
N PHE A 317 -26.85 -18.31 27.96
CA PHE A 317 -26.17 -19.11 28.96
C PHE A 317 -25.79 -20.47 28.33
N ASN A 318 -24.97 -21.28 29.01
CA ASN A 318 -24.51 -22.55 28.48
C ASN A 318 -25.63 -23.52 28.03
N THR A 319 -26.78 -23.50 28.73
CA THR A 319 -27.89 -24.40 28.47
C THR A 319 -29.21 -23.68 28.13
N LEU A 320 -29.26 -22.36 28.25
CA LEU A 320 -30.46 -21.54 28.05
C LEU A 320 -30.13 -20.32 27.19
N VAL A 321 -30.96 -20.04 26.22
CA VAL A 321 -30.99 -18.77 25.48
C VAL A 321 -32.39 -18.18 25.60
N GLU A 322 -32.52 -16.94 26.01
CA GLU A 322 -33.76 -16.21 26.10
C GLU A 322 -33.80 -15.06 25.11
N MET A 323 -34.94 -14.85 24.49
CA MET A 323 -35.18 -13.81 23.49
C MET A 323 -36.57 -13.20 23.76
N GLY A 324 -36.69 -11.92 23.52
CA GLY A 324 -37.93 -11.18 23.65
C GLY A 324 -37.68 -9.71 23.95
N SER A 325 -38.72 -8.88 23.90
CA SER A 325 -38.60 -7.49 24.33
C SER A 325 -38.59 -7.42 25.86
N THR A 326 -37.53 -6.86 26.43
CA THR A 326 -37.38 -6.72 27.90
C THR A 326 -38.14 -5.49 28.40
N ASN A 327 -39.20 -5.69 29.20
CA ASN A 327 -40.00 -4.58 29.76
C ASN A 327 -39.49 -4.06 31.10
N SER A 328 -38.90 -4.90 31.92
CA SER A 328 -38.29 -4.48 33.18
C SER A 328 -37.33 -5.52 33.73
N ILE A 329 -36.32 -5.04 34.46
CA ILE A 329 -35.42 -5.88 35.25
C ILE A 329 -35.56 -5.39 36.68
N ASP A 330 -36.33 -6.09 37.46
CA ASP A 330 -36.54 -5.78 38.88
C ASP A 330 -36.05 -6.95 39.75
N ASN A 331 -35.15 -6.68 40.70
CA ASN A 331 -34.62 -7.66 41.65
C ASN A 331 -34.22 -9.03 41.05
N LYS A 332 -33.49 -9.05 39.92
CA LYS A 332 -33.03 -10.28 39.23
C LYS A 332 -34.16 -11.10 38.56
N ILE A 333 -35.31 -10.51 38.36
CA ILE A 333 -36.38 -11.08 37.53
C ILE A 333 -36.44 -10.28 36.22
N VAL A 334 -36.28 -10.96 35.11
CA VAL A 334 -36.41 -10.39 33.76
C VAL A 334 -37.84 -10.65 33.29
N THR A 335 -38.56 -9.59 32.91
CA THR A 335 -39.89 -9.69 32.31
C THR A 335 -39.75 -9.56 30.81
N LEU A 336 -40.21 -10.57 30.09
CA LEU A 336 -40.07 -10.67 28.60
C LEU A 336 -41.48 -10.73 27.99
N GLU A 337 -41.73 -9.86 26.99
CA GLU A 337 -42.87 -9.96 26.06
C GLU A 337 -42.45 -10.70 24.82
N ASP A 338 -43.36 -11.50 24.25
CA ASP A 338 -43.11 -12.38 23.13
C ASP A 338 -41.86 -13.26 23.33
N ALA A 339 -41.75 -13.79 24.52
CA ALA A 339 -40.59 -14.53 25.00
C ALA A 339 -40.42 -15.86 24.26
N ILE A 340 -39.19 -16.12 23.84
CA ILE A 340 -38.76 -17.39 23.28
C ILE A 340 -37.56 -17.86 24.09
N PHE A 341 -37.67 -19.04 24.67
CA PHE A 341 -36.58 -19.69 25.38
C PHE A 341 -36.13 -20.94 24.60
N ILE A 342 -34.86 -21.08 24.34
CA ILE A 342 -34.27 -22.27 23.74
C ILE A 342 -33.42 -22.92 24.82
N ILE A 343 -33.80 -24.14 25.24
CA ILE A 343 -33.18 -24.84 26.37
C ILE A 343 -32.62 -26.17 25.86
N LYS A 344 -31.34 -26.40 26.05
CA LYS A 344 -30.70 -27.68 25.77
C LYS A 344 -31.05 -28.68 26.86
N GLN A 345 -31.82 -29.73 26.55
CA GLN A 345 -32.21 -30.78 27.47
C GLN A 345 -31.17 -31.90 27.56
N SER A 346 -30.57 -32.26 26.41
CA SER A 346 -29.53 -33.29 26.31
C SER A 346 -28.62 -33.01 25.10
N SER A 347 -27.65 -33.88 24.88
CA SER A 347 -26.81 -33.84 23.67
C SER A 347 -27.60 -33.95 22.36
N ASP A 348 -28.81 -34.55 22.41
CA ASP A 348 -29.61 -34.88 21.21
C ASP A 348 -30.95 -34.12 21.14
N LYS A 349 -31.38 -33.44 22.23
CA LYS A 349 -32.69 -32.78 22.30
C LYS A 349 -32.62 -31.35 22.85
N TYR A 350 -33.43 -30.47 22.24
CA TYR A 350 -33.65 -29.12 22.74
C TYR A 350 -35.16 -28.80 22.84
N LEU A 351 -35.51 -27.94 23.79
CA LEU A 351 -36.87 -27.45 24.05
C LEU A 351 -36.96 -25.99 23.63
N ILE A 352 -38.00 -25.63 22.88
CA ILE A 352 -38.40 -24.27 22.64
C ILE A 352 -39.66 -23.97 23.41
N ILE A 353 -39.61 -22.94 24.26
CA ILE A 353 -40.79 -22.41 24.99
C ILE A 353 -41.14 -21.05 24.38
N ARG A 354 -42.34 -20.87 23.91
CA ARG A 354 -42.86 -19.60 23.43
C ARG A 354 -43.98 -19.12 24.37
N SER A 355 -43.91 -17.87 24.83
CA SER A 355 -44.89 -17.28 25.74
C SER A 355 -45.11 -15.80 25.39
N PRO A 356 -46.36 -15.32 25.35
CA PRO A 356 -46.66 -13.90 25.17
C PRO A 356 -46.07 -13.02 26.28
N LEU A 357 -46.03 -13.55 27.49
CA LEU A 357 -45.44 -12.88 28.65
C LEU A 357 -44.82 -13.93 29.58
N ALA A 358 -43.54 -13.76 29.86
CA ALA A 358 -42.79 -14.65 30.75
C ALA A 358 -41.91 -13.86 31.71
N TYR A 359 -41.64 -14.49 32.85
CA TYR A 359 -40.76 -14.01 33.90
C TYR A 359 -39.65 -15.00 34.11
N HIS A 360 -38.40 -14.55 33.95
CA HIS A 360 -37.24 -15.37 34.22
C HIS A 360 -36.51 -14.87 35.46
N ASN A 361 -36.45 -15.68 36.49
CA ASN A 361 -35.71 -15.39 37.72
C ASN A 361 -34.25 -15.88 37.55
N LEU A 362 -33.35 -14.92 37.42
CA LEU A 362 -31.92 -15.18 37.19
C LEU A 362 -31.23 -15.89 38.38
N THR A 363 -31.79 -15.77 39.60
CA THR A 363 -31.21 -16.40 40.78
C THR A 363 -31.65 -17.85 40.92
N THR A 364 -32.95 -18.11 40.74
CA THR A 364 -33.52 -19.47 40.86
C THR A 364 -33.52 -20.24 39.56
N LYS A 365 -33.16 -19.57 38.46
CA LYS A 365 -33.22 -20.14 37.08
C LYS A 365 -34.61 -20.69 36.71
N MET A 366 -35.65 -20.07 37.22
CA MET A 366 -37.04 -20.47 36.99
C MET A 366 -37.70 -19.54 35.97
N ILE A 367 -38.34 -20.13 35.00
CA ILE A 367 -39.14 -19.46 33.97
C ILE A 367 -40.60 -19.67 34.32
N GLU A 368 -41.37 -18.59 34.47
CA GLU A 368 -42.78 -18.60 34.76
C GLU A 368 -43.56 -17.82 33.71
N GLY A 369 -44.75 -18.26 33.35
CA GLY A 369 -45.63 -17.56 32.42
C GLY A 369 -47.06 -17.99 32.53
N LYS A 370 -48.01 -17.11 32.07
CA LYS A 370 -49.43 -17.41 32.07
C LYS A 370 -49.86 -18.38 30.99
N GLU A 371 -49.20 -18.32 29.85
CA GLU A 371 -49.44 -19.18 28.69
C GLU A 371 -48.10 -19.54 28.06
N GLY A 372 -47.90 -20.82 27.74
CA GLY A 372 -46.68 -21.29 27.10
C GLY A 372 -46.88 -22.44 26.16
N THR A 373 -46.28 -22.37 24.98
CA THR A 373 -46.19 -23.48 24.04
C THR A 373 -44.81 -24.08 24.16
N PHE A 374 -44.77 -25.39 24.40
CA PHE A 374 -43.56 -26.19 24.58
C PHE A 374 -43.38 -27.12 23.38
N GLU A 375 -42.25 -27.03 22.75
CA GLU A 375 -41.92 -27.82 21.56
C GLU A 375 -40.54 -28.47 21.72
N ILE A 376 -40.50 -29.79 21.74
CA ILE A 376 -39.26 -30.56 21.87
C ILE A 376 -38.81 -31.04 20.51
N TYR A 377 -37.56 -30.80 20.17
CA TYR A 377 -36.94 -31.15 18.91
C TYR A 377 -35.67 -31.99 19.13
N SER A 378 -35.28 -32.75 18.08
CA SER A 378 -33.98 -33.40 18.04
C SER A 378 -32.98 -32.57 17.23
N PHE A 379 -31.72 -32.52 17.69
CA PHE A 379 -30.63 -31.92 16.92
C PHE A 379 -30.33 -32.68 15.62
N ASN A 380 -30.55 -34.00 15.60
CA ASN A 380 -30.22 -34.89 14.47
C ASN A 380 -31.36 -34.97 13.43
N SER A 381 -32.53 -34.39 13.69
CA SER A 381 -33.63 -34.40 12.74
C SER A 381 -33.49 -33.28 11.70
N SER A 382 -33.58 -33.62 10.42
CA SER A 382 -33.70 -32.64 9.32
C SER A 382 -35.09 -31.99 9.27
N ASP A 383 -36.10 -32.62 9.87
CA ASP A 383 -37.47 -32.16 9.88
C ASP A 383 -37.71 -31.10 10.96
N LEU A 384 -38.47 -30.05 10.59
CA LEU A 384 -38.93 -28.98 11.50
C LEU A 384 -40.10 -29.40 12.38
N LYS A 385 -40.48 -30.68 12.37
CA LYS A 385 -41.58 -31.18 13.20
C LYS A 385 -41.08 -31.45 14.63
N PRO A 386 -41.79 -30.92 15.68
CA PRO A 386 -41.45 -31.24 17.03
C PRO A 386 -41.74 -32.72 17.33
N ILE A 387 -40.87 -33.34 18.13
CA ILE A 387 -41.11 -34.70 18.64
C ILE A 387 -42.34 -34.70 19.55
N GLU A 388 -42.45 -33.67 20.38
CA GLU A 388 -43.58 -33.43 21.29
C GLU A 388 -43.93 -31.95 21.26
N LYS A 389 -45.24 -31.65 21.34
CA LYS A 389 -45.78 -30.31 21.39
C LYS A 389 -46.97 -30.29 22.36
N TYR A 390 -46.91 -29.40 23.36
CA TYR A 390 -48.01 -29.18 24.29
C TYR A 390 -48.09 -27.72 24.72
N SER A 391 -49.24 -27.28 25.18
CA SER A 391 -49.47 -25.93 25.71
C SER A 391 -49.91 -26.00 27.16
N LEU A 392 -49.38 -25.13 27.98
CA LEU A 392 -49.69 -25.06 29.39
C LEU A 392 -50.17 -23.65 29.76
N GLN A 393 -51.17 -23.60 30.62
CA GLN A 393 -51.60 -22.36 31.32
C GLN A 393 -50.95 -22.30 32.68
N ASN A 394 -50.41 -21.12 33.06
CA ASN A 394 -49.71 -20.87 34.34
C ASN A 394 -48.56 -21.89 34.56
N PHE A 395 -47.59 -21.88 33.69
CA PHE A 395 -46.44 -22.81 33.73
C PHE A 395 -45.29 -22.26 34.61
N LYS A 396 -44.57 -23.19 35.23
CA LYS A 396 -43.29 -22.97 35.87
C LYS A 396 -42.31 -23.99 35.34
N TYR A 397 -41.18 -23.54 34.83
CA TYR A 397 -40.14 -24.41 34.30
C TYR A 397 -38.80 -24.12 34.96
N GLN A 398 -38.20 -25.15 35.56
CA GLN A 398 -36.88 -25.07 36.16
C GLN A 398 -35.82 -25.44 35.09
N VAL A 399 -34.92 -24.50 34.83
CA VAL A 399 -33.77 -24.80 33.91
C VAL A 399 -32.76 -25.62 34.71
N SER A 400 -32.53 -26.87 34.29
CA SER A 400 -31.44 -27.71 34.80
C SER A 400 -30.10 -27.26 34.26
N GLU A 401 -29.08 -27.35 35.10
CA GLU A 401 -27.70 -27.03 34.67
C GLU A 401 -27.16 -28.01 33.65
#